data_917bda710a940fe3e1ced0d8fe7b1c62
#
_entry.id   917bda710a940fe3e1ced0d8fe7b1c62
#
_cell.length_a   1.000
_cell.length_b   1.000
_cell.length_c   1.000
_cell.angle_alpha   90.00
_cell.angle_beta   90.00
_cell.angle_gamma   90.00
#
_symmetry.space_group_name_H-M   'P 1'
#
loop_
_entity.id
_entity.type
_entity.pdbx_description
1 polymer ?
#
loop_
_entity_poly.entity_id
_entity_poly.type
_entity_poly.pdbx_seq_one_letter_code
_entity_poly.pdbx_strand_id
1 'polypeptide(L)'
;MHKTLSTRYIVRSIVLLFTFILLFAAKCNRVRRQIQEEKEKKAAEALHTKNLINTIKGIHYTEVKRVFDNGLSFSPVGFQLTPEWRISFPSMDSVNIYSPKKQRFLNAPVMFDHDSIFNVAWAWLKLKYIKKDSIKFMVLHVHDDTIVDEKVHVFMTFYTNSYIKNVLHSDTNKLWRPSRRDTAYIIAKTLLANKIADSAFAGTQPVTLKSKSPLLTIKKEVTPPGDLTGKPYDDYLSPTYDIVIHHAYEDFSYSYTAFVDPAGTLIFRKSLTYISPEFVKSTNEAMKGITDGYLKLYLSVTPGKTLEIPHTSIIFLNVVGYKK
;
A
#
# COMPACT_ATOMS: atom_id res chain seq x y z
N MET A 1 -36.80 59.97 -44.32
CA MET A 1 -37.21 58.59 -43.92
C MET A 1 -36.09 57.71 -43.35
N HIS A 2 -34.87 58.18 -43.17
CA HIS A 2 -33.74 57.31 -42.67
C HIS A 2 -33.51 57.28 -41.15
N LYS A 3 -34.08 58.15 -40.34
CA LYS A 3 -33.87 58.20 -38.87
C LYS A 3 -34.66 57.17 -38.07
N THR A 4 -35.83 56.74 -38.55
CA THR A 4 -36.69 55.81 -37.81
C THR A 4 -36.30 54.34 -37.87
N LEU A 5 -35.54 53.91 -38.90
CA LEU A 5 -35.01 52.56 -39.01
C LEU A 5 -33.84 52.34 -38.04
N SER A 6 -32.98 53.30 -37.84
CA SER A 6 -31.84 53.23 -36.92
C SER A 6 -32.26 53.06 -35.47
N THR A 7 -33.28 53.79 -35.03
CA THR A 7 -33.78 53.72 -33.65
C THR A 7 -34.41 52.36 -33.34
N ARG A 8 -35.12 51.73 -34.28
CA ARG A 8 -35.71 50.39 -34.10
C ARG A 8 -34.65 49.27 -33.96
N TYR A 9 -33.56 49.37 -34.69
CA TYR A 9 -32.43 48.42 -34.55
C TYR A 9 -31.71 48.59 -33.23
N ILE A 10 -31.48 49.79 -32.74
CA ILE A 10 -30.87 50.08 -31.44
C ILE A 10 -31.77 49.55 -30.31
N VAL A 11 -33.06 49.79 -30.32
CA VAL A 11 -33.99 49.27 -29.30
C VAL A 11 -34.03 47.74 -29.31
N ARG A 12 -34.06 47.09 -30.48
CA ARG A 12 -34.02 45.62 -30.57
C ARG A 12 -32.70 45.07 -30.02
N SER A 13 -31.57 45.67 -30.28
CA SER A 13 -30.25 45.26 -29.76
C SER A 13 -30.19 45.40 -28.23
N ILE A 14 -30.75 46.48 -27.67
CA ILE A 14 -30.84 46.70 -26.23
C ILE A 14 -31.72 45.64 -25.55
N VAL A 15 -32.91 45.34 -26.14
CA VAL A 15 -33.81 44.30 -25.62
C VAL A 15 -33.13 42.92 -25.67
N LEU A 16 -32.43 42.57 -26.76
CA LEU A 16 -31.66 41.32 -26.88
C LEU A 16 -30.55 41.24 -25.85
N LEU A 17 -29.82 42.32 -25.63
CA LEU A 17 -28.77 42.37 -24.62
C LEU A 17 -29.35 42.18 -23.20
N PHE A 18 -30.48 42.83 -22.91
CA PHE A 18 -31.13 42.72 -21.61
C PHE A 18 -31.69 41.31 -21.35
N THR A 19 -32.28 40.67 -22.36
CA THR A 19 -32.72 39.25 -22.25
C THR A 19 -31.55 38.30 -22.07
N PHE A 20 -30.41 38.54 -22.74
CA PHE A 20 -29.20 37.75 -22.56
C PHE A 20 -28.64 37.88 -21.13
N ILE A 21 -28.61 39.11 -20.59
CA ILE A 21 -28.18 39.37 -19.21
C ILE A 21 -29.09 38.66 -18.19
N LEU A 22 -30.41 38.71 -18.39
CA LEU A 22 -31.36 38.03 -17.53
C LEU A 22 -31.21 36.51 -17.58
N LEU A 23 -31.02 35.93 -18.76
CA LEU A 23 -30.78 34.48 -18.92
C LEU A 23 -29.45 34.06 -18.29
N PHE A 24 -28.42 34.89 -18.40
CA PHE A 24 -27.14 34.64 -17.79
C PHE A 24 -27.22 34.72 -16.25
N ALA A 25 -27.91 35.73 -15.72
CA ALA A 25 -28.15 35.86 -14.28
C ALA A 25 -28.99 34.69 -13.73
N ALA A 26 -30.01 34.24 -14.44
CA ALA A 26 -30.80 33.08 -14.07
C ALA A 26 -29.97 31.80 -14.05
N LYS A 27 -29.09 31.60 -15.05
CA LYS A 27 -28.15 30.48 -15.10
C LYS A 27 -27.15 30.52 -13.92
N CYS A 28 -26.58 31.68 -13.64
CA CYS A 28 -25.67 31.87 -12.50
C CYS A 28 -26.36 31.56 -11.16
N ASN A 29 -27.59 32.02 -10.97
CA ASN A 29 -28.37 31.76 -9.76
C ASN A 29 -28.70 30.27 -9.61
N ARG A 30 -29.02 29.57 -10.71
CA ARG A 30 -29.24 28.12 -10.71
C ARG A 30 -28.00 27.35 -10.32
N VAL A 31 -26.85 27.70 -10.89
CA VAL A 31 -25.56 27.08 -10.55
C VAL A 31 -25.19 27.33 -9.08
N ARG A 32 -25.36 28.57 -8.58
CA ARG A 32 -25.13 28.88 -7.16
C ARG A 32 -26.01 28.05 -6.24
N ARG A 33 -27.29 27.90 -6.58
CA ARG A 33 -28.22 27.07 -5.80
C ARG A 33 -27.77 25.60 -5.79
N GLN A 34 -27.41 25.03 -6.92
CA GLN A 34 -26.93 23.66 -7.01
C GLN A 34 -25.66 23.45 -6.16
N ILE A 35 -24.70 24.36 -6.21
CA ILE A 35 -23.49 24.31 -5.38
C ILE A 35 -23.84 24.37 -3.88
N GLN A 36 -24.81 25.20 -3.51
CA GLN A 36 -25.25 25.35 -2.12
C GLN A 36 -25.94 24.06 -1.62
N GLU A 37 -26.89 23.51 -2.42
CA GLU A 37 -27.59 22.26 -2.13
C GLU A 37 -26.59 21.08 -1.99
N GLU A 38 -25.57 21.02 -2.85
CA GLU A 38 -24.52 20.00 -2.75
C GLU A 38 -23.67 20.15 -1.47
N LYS A 39 -23.31 21.39 -1.09
CA LYS A 39 -22.58 21.65 0.16
C LYS A 39 -23.41 21.26 1.39
N GLU A 40 -24.68 21.60 1.41
CA GLU A 40 -25.59 21.24 2.51
C GLU A 40 -25.77 19.73 2.60
N LYS A 41 -25.90 19.04 1.48
CA LYS A 41 -25.96 17.58 1.43
C LYS A 41 -24.67 16.95 1.99
N LYS A 42 -23.49 17.38 1.53
CA LYS A 42 -22.21 16.90 2.03
C LYS A 42 -22.04 17.14 3.53
N ALA A 43 -22.44 18.31 4.02
CA ALA A 43 -22.42 18.64 5.44
C ALA A 43 -23.35 17.73 6.26
N ALA A 44 -24.55 17.45 5.77
CA ALA A 44 -25.49 16.54 6.43
C ALA A 44 -24.97 15.10 6.48
N GLU A 45 -24.36 14.60 5.41
CA GLU A 45 -23.72 13.28 5.37
C GLU A 45 -22.52 13.16 6.33
N ALA A 46 -21.68 14.20 6.38
CA ALA A 46 -20.57 14.29 7.34
C ALA A 46 -21.08 14.28 8.79
N LEU A 47 -22.12 15.06 9.09
CA LEU A 47 -22.74 15.08 10.41
C LEU A 47 -23.37 13.73 10.78
N HIS A 48 -24.01 13.06 9.85
CA HIS A 48 -24.54 11.71 10.05
C HIS A 48 -23.42 10.73 10.45
N THR A 49 -22.31 10.70 9.72
CA THR A 49 -21.15 9.85 10.03
C THR A 49 -20.56 10.18 11.39
N LYS A 50 -20.43 11.46 11.71
CA LYS A 50 -19.96 11.94 13.01
C LYS A 50 -20.85 11.45 14.14
N ASN A 51 -22.18 11.49 13.97
CA ASN A 51 -23.14 10.97 14.95
C ASN A 51 -23.03 9.45 15.10
N LEU A 52 -22.80 8.69 14.02
CA LEU A 52 -22.54 7.25 14.10
C LEU A 52 -21.27 6.94 14.93
N ILE A 53 -20.18 7.66 14.68
CA ILE A 53 -18.95 7.51 15.48
C ILE A 53 -19.20 7.85 16.96
N ASN A 54 -20.04 8.82 17.25
CA ASN A 54 -20.39 9.16 18.64
C ASN A 54 -21.10 8.00 19.39
N THR A 55 -21.80 7.10 18.69
CA THR A 55 -22.46 5.93 19.32
C THR A 55 -21.47 4.92 19.91
N ILE A 56 -20.20 4.98 19.47
CA ILE A 56 -19.12 4.09 19.90
C ILE A 56 -18.04 4.82 20.71
N LYS A 57 -18.36 6.03 21.18
CA LYS A 57 -17.44 6.84 21.97
C LYS A 57 -16.88 6.08 23.17
N GLY A 58 -15.56 6.13 23.35
CA GLY A 58 -14.84 5.48 24.45
C GLY A 58 -14.69 3.96 24.32
N ILE A 59 -15.28 3.33 23.31
CA ILE A 59 -15.15 1.87 23.10
C ILE A 59 -13.80 1.62 22.38
N HIS A 60 -13.08 0.59 22.88
CA HIS A 60 -11.81 0.17 22.30
C HIS A 60 -12.01 -0.98 21.31
N TYR A 61 -11.44 -0.80 20.12
CA TYR A 61 -11.50 -1.76 19.03
C TYR A 61 -10.10 -2.21 18.63
N THR A 62 -9.98 -3.50 18.33
CA THR A 62 -8.76 -4.08 17.75
C THR A 62 -9.07 -4.55 16.33
N GLU A 63 -8.23 -4.17 15.39
CA GLU A 63 -8.32 -4.69 14.03
C GLU A 63 -8.05 -6.19 14.04
N VAL A 64 -8.95 -6.94 13.45
CA VAL A 64 -8.87 -8.41 13.44
C VAL A 64 -8.70 -8.98 12.04
N LYS A 65 -8.99 -8.17 11.01
CA LYS A 65 -8.87 -8.60 9.62
C LYS A 65 -8.60 -7.41 8.70
N ARG A 66 -7.64 -7.57 7.80
CA ARG A 66 -7.35 -6.67 6.70
C ARG A 66 -7.24 -7.47 5.41
N VAL A 67 -8.09 -7.17 4.43
CA VAL A 67 -8.20 -7.97 3.19
C VAL A 67 -8.50 -7.09 1.99
N PHE A 68 -8.11 -7.58 0.83
CA PHE A 68 -8.56 -7.04 -0.44
C PHE A 68 -10.04 -7.33 -0.70
N ASP A 69 -10.63 -6.76 -1.73
CA ASP A 69 -12.01 -6.96 -2.17
C ASP A 69 -12.35 -8.43 -2.48
N ASN A 70 -11.37 -9.17 -3.01
CA ASN A 70 -11.48 -10.60 -3.24
C ASN A 70 -11.44 -11.45 -1.96
N GLY A 71 -11.29 -10.82 -0.80
CA GLY A 71 -11.27 -11.47 0.53
C GLY A 71 -9.94 -12.13 0.92
N LEU A 72 -8.90 -11.99 0.10
CA LEU A 72 -7.54 -12.46 0.41
C LEU A 72 -6.76 -11.39 1.19
N SER A 73 -5.84 -11.82 2.04
CA SER A 73 -4.87 -10.94 2.70
C SER A 73 -3.54 -10.83 1.93
N PHE A 74 -3.36 -11.56 0.84
CA PHE A 74 -2.15 -11.54 0.01
C PHE A 74 -2.42 -10.99 -1.38
N SER A 75 -1.51 -10.12 -1.84
CA SER A 75 -1.48 -9.62 -3.21
C SER A 75 -0.76 -10.58 -4.17
N PRO A 76 -0.89 -10.39 -5.49
CA PRO A 76 -0.14 -11.18 -6.48
C PRO A 76 1.38 -11.04 -6.38
N VAL A 77 1.91 -9.96 -5.83
CA VAL A 77 3.36 -9.74 -5.69
C VAL A 77 3.92 -10.24 -4.35
N GLY A 78 3.07 -10.83 -3.48
CA GLY A 78 3.47 -11.36 -2.17
C GLY A 78 3.29 -10.37 -1.02
N PHE A 79 2.74 -9.16 -1.29
CA PHE A 79 2.40 -8.23 -0.23
C PHE A 79 1.29 -8.80 0.65
N GLN A 80 1.51 -8.80 1.97
CA GLN A 80 0.55 -9.27 2.96
C GLN A 80 -0.07 -8.09 3.71
N LEU A 81 -1.39 -8.01 3.68
CA LEU A 81 -2.18 -7.13 4.52
C LEU A 81 -2.24 -7.73 5.93
N THR A 82 -1.58 -7.09 6.90
CA THR A 82 -1.61 -7.49 8.30
C THR A 82 -2.45 -6.52 9.12
N PRO A 83 -3.37 -7.02 9.99
CA PRO A 83 -4.08 -6.19 10.95
C PRO A 83 -3.09 -5.63 11.99
N GLU A 84 -3.16 -4.32 12.25
CA GLU A 84 -2.21 -3.66 13.15
C GLU A 84 -2.88 -2.65 14.09
N TRP A 85 -4.03 -2.15 13.71
CA TRP A 85 -4.62 -1.01 14.38
C TRP A 85 -5.39 -1.40 15.64
N ARG A 86 -5.17 -0.65 16.71
CA ARG A 86 -6.03 -0.60 17.89
C ARG A 86 -6.49 0.84 18.03
N ILE A 87 -7.80 1.04 18.06
CA ILE A 87 -8.39 2.38 18.01
C ILE A 87 -9.48 2.55 19.07
N SER A 88 -9.71 3.79 19.47
CA SER A 88 -10.91 4.24 20.17
C SER A 88 -11.22 5.68 19.81
N PHE A 89 -12.47 6.09 19.91
CA PHE A 89 -12.90 7.46 19.63
C PHE A 89 -13.26 8.14 20.97
N PRO A 90 -12.34 8.92 21.59
CA PRO A 90 -12.62 9.60 22.85
C PRO A 90 -13.61 10.75 22.66
N SER A 91 -13.70 11.31 21.45
CA SER A 91 -14.69 12.33 21.07
C SER A 91 -15.09 12.13 19.60
N MET A 92 -16.05 12.94 19.14
CA MET A 92 -16.48 12.94 17.74
C MET A 92 -15.41 13.43 16.78
N ASP A 93 -14.41 14.17 17.24
CA ASP A 93 -13.40 14.83 16.42
C ASP A 93 -11.98 14.29 16.68
N SER A 94 -11.86 13.20 17.45
CA SER A 94 -10.56 12.62 17.76
C SER A 94 -10.59 11.10 17.85
N VAL A 95 -9.45 10.51 17.52
CA VAL A 95 -9.21 9.07 17.60
C VAL A 95 -7.91 8.81 18.35
N ASN A 96 -7.92 7.82 19.22
CA ASN A 96 -6.71 7.25 19.79
C ASN A 96 -6.28 6.06 18.96
N ILE A 97 -5.04 6.06 18.46
CA ILE A 97 -4.43 4.97 17.69
C ILE A 97 -3.20 4.49 18.44
N TYR A 98 -3.06 3.18 18.63
CA TYR A 98 -1.88 2.61 19.27
C TYR A 98 -0.66 2.69 18.34
N SER A 99 0.44 3.27 18.85
CA SER A 99 1.74 3.28 18.17
C SER A 99 2.59 2.11 18.65
N PRO A 100 2.94 1.14 17.80
CA PRO A 100 3.85 0.05 18.15
C PRO A 100 5.23 0.54 18.53
N LYS A 101 5.74 1.60 17.87
CA LYS A 101 7.06 2.18 18.13
C LYS A 101 7.12 2.87 19.50
N LYS A 102 6.09 3.66 19.84
CA LYS A 102 6.02 4.40 21.11
C LYS A 102 5.38 3.60 22.25
N GLN A 103 4.83 2.43 21.96
CA GLN A 103 4.12 1.53 22.89
C GLN A 103 3.01 2.24 23.70
N ARG A 104 2.36 3.22 23.09
CA ARG A 104 1.26 3.99 23.69
C ARG A 104 0.24 4.42 22.65
N PHE A 105 -0.94 4.80 23.09
CA PHE A 105 -1.93 5.44 22.25
C PHE A 105 -1.54 6.89 21.94
N LEU A 106 -1.69 7.28 20.70
CA LEU A 106 -1.52 8.65 20.21
C LEU A 106 -2.89 9.18 19.83
N ASN A 107 -3.19 10.40 20.25
CA ASN A 107 -4.40 11.09 19.85
C ASN A 107 -4.18 11.78 18.49
N ALA A 108 -5.13 11.63 17.58
CA ALA A 108 -5.12 12.28 16.27
C ALA A 108 -6.51 12.88 15.98
N PRO A 109 -6.59 13.96 15.19
CA PRO A 109 -7.85 14.51 14.75
C PRO A 109 -8.58 13.58 13.77
N VAL A 110 -9.91 13.68 13.77
CA VAL A 110 -10.78 13.04 12.78
C VAL A 110 -11.46 14.15 11.98
N MET A 111 -11.31 14.13 10.66
CA MET A 111 -11.96 15.06 9.74
C MET A 111 -13.01 14.29 8.94
N PHE A 112 -14.25 14.75 8.97
CA PHE A 112 -15.36 14.12 8.27
C PHE A 112 -15.62 14.81 6.94
N ASP A 113 -15.94 14.01 5.94
CA ASP A 113 -16.36 14.43 4.61
C ASP A 113 -17.69 13.74 4.26
N HIS A 114 -18.16 13.91 3.02
CA HIS A 114 -19.40 13.33 2.51
C HIS A 114 -19.34 11.79 2.39
N ASP A 115 -20.48 11.15 2.10
CA ASP A 115 -20.60 9.71 1.76
C ASP A 115 -19.90 8.76 2.76
N SER A 116 -20.01 9.09 4.05
CA SER A 116 -19.38 8.31 5.14
C SER A 116 -17.86 8.22 5.08
N ILE A 117 -17.22 9.18 4.41
CA ILE A 117 -15.78 9.31 4.29
C ILE A 117 -15.25 10.18 5.42
N PHE A 118 -14.11 9.82 5.95
CA PHE A 118 -13.41 10.58 6.96
C PHE A 118 -11.92 10.27 6.97
N ASN A 119 -11.13 11.23 7.43
CA ASN A 119 -9.70 11.07 7.62
C ASN A 119 -9.40 10.75 9.07
N VAL A 120 -8.56 9.76 9.30
CA VAL A 120 -8.03 9.36 10.61
C VAL A 120 -6.51 9.44 10.55
N ALA A 121 -5.94 10.43 11.19
CA ALA A 121 -4.52 10.74 11.12
C ALA A 121 -4.10 11.05 9.67
N TRP A 122 -3.56 10.06 8.94
CA TRP A 122 -3.18 10.18 7.52
C TRP A 122 -3.96 9.26 6.59
N ALA A 123 -4.86 8.42 7.16
CA ALA A 123 -5.61 7.43 6.38
C ALA A 123 -7.01 7.95 6.05
N TRP A 124 -7.36 7.97 4.79
CA TRP A 124 -8.72 8.20 4.35
C TRP A 124 -9.50 6.89 4.38
N LEU A 125 -10.64 6.91 5.07
CA LEU A 125 -11.47 5.74 5.32
C LEU A 125 -12.92 6.03 4.91
N LYS A 126 -13.59 5.02 4.38
CA LYS A 126 -15.04 5.01 4.18
C LYS A 126 -15.66 4.02 5.17
N LEU A 127 -16.60 4.51 5.98
CA LEU A 127 -17.35 3.66 6.90
C LEU A 127 -18.29 2.75 6.11
N LYS A 128 -18.12 1.43 6.23
CA LYS A 128 -18.99 0.43 5.59
C LYS A 128 -20.11 -0.03 6.52
N TYR A 129 -19.80 -0.25 7.78
CA TYR A 129 -20.78 -0.42 8.84
C TYR A 129 -20.15 -0.13 10.21
N ILE A 130 -21.02 0.18 11.17
CA ILE A 130 -20.68 0.38 12.58
C ILE A 130 -21.73 -0.29 13.45
N LYS A 131 -21.26 -1.05 14.43
CA LYS A 131 -22.05 -1.68 15.49
C LYS A 131 -21.28 -1.55 16.80
N LYS A 132 -21.94 -1.72 17.93
CA LYS A 132 -21.31 -1.63 19.25
C LYS A 132 -20.08 -2.54 19.39
N ASP A 133 -20.12 -3.74 18.79
CA ASP A 133 -19.05 -4.74 18.91
C ASP A 133 -18.14 -4.84 17.71
N SER A 134 -18.48 -4.21 16.59
CA SER A 134 -17.73 -4.34 15.34
C SER A 134 -17.83 -3.12 14.44
N ILE A 135 -16.72 -2.82 13.73
CA ILE A 135 -16.66 -1.75 12.74
C ILE A 135 -15.98 -2.30 11.48
N LYS A 136 -16.40 -1.86 10.32
CA LYS A 136 -15.71 -2.14 9.06
C LYS A 136 -15.48 -0.84 8.29
N PHE A 137 -14.24 -0.64 7.90
CA PHE A 137 -13.81 0.44 7.02
C PHE A 137 -13.32 -0.09 5.68
N MET A 138 -13.39 0.75 4.68
CA MET A 138 -12.69 0.61 3.41
C MET A 138 -11.61 1.71 3.37
N VAL A 139 -10.38 1.34 3.07
CA VAL A 139 -9.28 2.28 2.89
C VAL A 139 -9.44 2.96 1.53
N LEU A 140 -9.28 4.27 1.49
CA LEU A 140 -9.33 5.08 0.27
C LEU A 140 -7.94 5.64 -0.03
N HIS A 141 -7.59 5.67 -1.30
CA HIS A 141 -6.44 6.41 -1.78
C HIS A 141 -6.87 7.81 -2.23
N VAL A 142 -6.19 8.83 -1.73
CA VAL A 142 -6.44 10.22 -2.08
C VAL A 142 -5.16 10.78 -2.67
N HIS A 143 -5.25 11.36 -3.86
CA HIS A 143 -4.17 12.06 -4.54
C HIS A 143 -4.68 13.44 -4.95
N ASP A 144 -3.95 14.52 -4.62
CA ASP A 144 -4.33 15.90 -4.88
C ASP A 144 -5.80 16.21 -4.48
N ASP A 145 -6.15 15.89 -3.22
CA ASP A 145 -7.49 16.07 -2.64
C ASP A 145 -8.64 15.36 -3.40
N THR A 146 -8.28 14.43 -4.29
CA THR A 146 -9.26 13.65 -5.06
C THR A 146 -9.16 12.17 -4.69
N ILE A 147 -10.31 11.54 -4.43
CA ILE A 147 -10.36 10.09 -4.20
C ILE A 147 -10.08 9.40 -5.52
N VAL A 148 -8.99 8.62 -5.54
CA VAL A 148 -8.64 7.79 -6.69
C VAL A 148 -9.48 6.51 -6.62
N ASP A 149 -10.29 6.27 -7.65
CA ASP A 149 -11.01 5.00 -7.79
C ASP A 149 -10.04 3.90 -8.21
N GLU A 150 -9.51 3.20 -7.24
CA GLU A 150 -8.61 2.08 -7.49
C GLU A 150 -9.39 0.82 -7.85
N LYS A 151 -8.82 0.03 -8.74
CA LYS A 151 -9.37 -1.28 -9.12
C LYS A 151 -9.38 -2.30 -7.97
N VAL A 152 -8.66 -2.02 -6.89
CA VAL A 152 -8.48 -2.94 -5.76
C VAL A 152 -8.72 -2.19 -4.45
N HIS A 153 -9.72 -2.59 -3.70
CA HIS A 153 -10.05 -1.99 -2.41
C HIS A 153 -9.53 -2.84 -1.25
N VAL A 154 -9.13 -2.15 -0.17
CA VAL A 154 -8.71 -2.78 1.08
C VAL A 154 -9.78 -2.56 2.16
N PHE A 155 -10.18 -3.62 2.82
CA PHE A 155 -11.15 -3.59 3.92
C PHE A 155 -10.49 -3.95 5.25
N MET A 156 -10.81 -3.15 6.27
CA MET A 156 -10.37 -3.33 7.66
C MET A 156 -11.58 -3.67 8.53
N THR A 157 -11.50 -4.74 9.31
CA THR A 157 -12.54 -5.14 10.25
C THR A 157 -12.00 -5.09 11.68
N PHE A 158 -12.77 -4.48 12.56
CA PHE A 158 -12.44 -4.27 13.96
C PHE A 158 -13.48 -4.90 14.85
N TYR A 159 -13.04 -5.50 15.96
CA TYR A 159 -13.89 -6.01 17.03
C TYR A 159 -13.48 -5.45 18.38
N THR A 160 -14.45 -5.38 19.32
CA THR A 160 -14.13 -5.11 20.72
C THR A 160 -13.49 -6.34 21.38
N ASN A 161 -12.67 -6.12 22.41
CA ASN A 161 -12.04 -7.22 23.14
C ASN A 161 -13.08 -8.13 23.83
N SER A 162 -14.20 -7.56 24.29
CA SER A 162 -15.30 -8.33 24.86
C SER A 162 -15.95 -9.27 23.84
N TYR A 163 -16.19 -8.78 22.61
CA TYR A 163 -16.73 -9.58 21.52
C TYR A 163 -15.78 -10.73 21.15
N ILE A 164 -14.47 -10.45 21.04
CA ILE A 164 -13.47 -11.47 20.72
C ILE A 164 -13.45 -12.59 21.77
N LYS A 165 -13.46 -12.21 23.06
CA LYS A 165 -13.36 -13.19 24.16
C LYS A 165 -14.67 -13.91 24.45
N ASN A 166 -15.77 -13.17 24.56
CA ASN A 166 -17.02 -13.69 25.11
C ASN A 166 -17.99 -14.26 24.07
N VAL A 167 -17.87 -13.78 22.81
CA VAL A 167 -18.73 -14.22 21.69
C VAL A 167 -17.99 -15.14 20.74
N LEU A 168 -16.79 -14.75 20.31
CA LEU A 168 -16.00 -15.56 19.39
C LEU A 168 -15.17 -16.65 20.09
N HIS A 169 -15.08 -16.61 21.42
CA HIS A 169 -14.24 -17.52 22.21
C HIS A 169 -12.82 -17.66 21.63
N SER A 170 -12.23 -16.51 21.24
CA SER A 170 -10.97 -16.43 20.49
C SER A 170 -10.02 -15.40 21.11
N ASP A 171 -8.88 -15.23 20.46
CA ASP A 171 -7.91 -14.18 20.76
C ASP A 171 -7.42 -13.54 19.46
N THR A 172 -6.79 -12.38 19.60
CA THR A 172 -6.29 -11.59 18.47
C THR A 172 -5.31 -12.37 17.60
N ASN A 173 -4.41 -13.15 18.23
CA ASN A 173 -3.38 -13.91 17.47
C ASN A 173 -4.01 -14.98 16.58
N LYS A 174 -5.11 -15.61 17.05
CA LYS A 174 -5.85 -16.57 16.21
C LYS A 174 -6.57 -15.88 15.05
N LEU A 175 -7.18 -14.71 15.32
CA LEU A 175 -7.92 -13.96 14.30
C LEU A 175 -6.99 -13.35 13.23
N TRP A 176 -5.75 -13.06 13.59
CA TRP A 176 -4.73 -12.53 12.66
C TRP A 176 -4.11 -13.58 11.74
N ARG A 177 -4.33 -14.86 12.02
CA ARG A 177 -3.81 -15.92 11.17
C ARG A 177 -4.45 -15.85 9.78
N PRO A 178 -3.67 -16.11 8.71
CA PRO A 178 -4.20 -16.25 7.38
C PRO A 178 -5.35 -17.25 7.30
N SER A 179 -6.35 -16.93 6.50
CA SER A 179 -7.52 -17.78 6.31
C SER A 179 -7.16 -19.05 5.52
N ARG A 180 -8.08 -20.04 5.50
CA ARG A 180 -7.93 -21.22 4.63
C ARG A 180 -7.81 -20.82 3.14
N ARG A 181 -8.49 -19.75 2.72
CA ARG A 181 -8.39 -19.23 1.35
C ARG A 181 -7.02 -18.64 1.08
N ASP A 182 -6.45 -17.90 2.02
CA ASP A 182 -5.08 -17.38 1.90
C ASP A 182 -4.06 -18.52 1.77
N THR A 183 -4.21 -19.55 2.60
CA THR A 183 -3.33 -20.72 2.56
C THR A 183 -3.42 -21.44 1.21
N ALA A 184 -4.63 -21.70 0.71
CA ALA A 184 -4.83 -22.33 -0.61
C ALA A 184 -4.25 -21.46 -1.75
N TYR A 185 -4.45 -20.15 -1.69
CA TYR A 185 -3.89 -19.21 -2.66
C TYR A 185 -2.36 -19.23 -2.66
N ILE A 186 -1.72 -19.18 -1.48
CA ILE A 186 -0.25 -19.22 -1.37
C ILE A 186 0.32 -20.55 -1.83
N ILE A 187 -0.31 -21.69 -1.52
CA ILE A 187 0.10 -23.01 -2.02
C ILE A 187 0.10 -23.02 -3.55
N ALA A 188 -1.01 -22.64 -4.18
CA ALA A 188 -1.11 -22.60 -5.65
C ALA A 188 -0.07 -21.67 -6.27
N LYS A 189 0.14 -20.50 -5.68
CA LYS A 189 1.12 -19.52 -6.14
C LYS A 189 2.56 -20.02 -6.00
N THR A 190 2.88 -20.68 -4.90
CA THR A 190 4.19 -21.31 -4.66
C THR A 190 4.50 -22.38 -5.69
N LEU A 191 3.54 -23.26 -5.98
CA LEU A 191 3.71 -24.28 -7.02
C LEU A 191 4.00 -23.67 -8.38
N LEU A 192 3.30 -22.57 -8.72
CA LEU A 192 3.53 -21.86 -9.98
C LEU A 192 4.92 -21.22 -10.01
N ALA A 193 5.32 -20.49 -8.95
CA ALA A 193 6.61 -19.80 -8.85
C ALA A 193 7.79 -20.79 -8.90
N ASN A 194 7.63 -21.96 -8.30
CA ASN A 194 8.67 -23.00 -8.32
C ASN A 194 8.80 -23.69 -9.67
N LYS A 195 7.77 -23.65 -10.49
CA LYS A 195 7.77 -24.20 -11.86
C LYS A 195 8.20 -23.15 -12.90
N ILE A 196 7.80 -21.91 -12.73
CA ILE A 196 8.01 -20.80 -13.66
C ILE A 196 8.65 -19.64 -12.87
N ALA A 197 9.95 -19.45 -13.01
CA ALA A 197 10.69 -18.45 -12.23
C ALA A 197 10.16 -17.01 -12.38
N ASP A 198 9.64 -16.63 -13.54
CA ASP A 198 9.02 -15.31 -13.76
C ASP A 198 7.70 -15.10 -12.98
N SER A 199 7.13 -16.17 -12.41
CA SER A 199 6.01 -16.10 -11.47
C SER A 199 6.45 -15.94 -10.02
N ALA A 200 7.75 -15.72 -9.75
CA ALA A 200 8.30 -15.47 -8.43
C ALA A 200 7.60 -14.31 -7.73
N PHE A 201 7.48 -14.39 -6.43
CA PHE A 201 6.86 -13.38 -5.61
C PHE A 201 7.63 -13.18 -4.29
N ALA A 202 7.36 -12.10 -3.59
CA ALA A 202 8.05 -11.77 -2.35
C ALA A 202 7.65 -12.73 -1.22
N GLY A 203 8.63 -13.26 -0.50
CA GLY A 203 8.38 -14.04 0.71
C GLY A 203 8.17 -13.13 1.92
N THR A 204 7.09 -13.35 2.69
CA THR A 204 6.87 -12.62 3.95
C THR A 204 7.99 -12.85 4.98
N GLN A 205 8.65 -13.97 4.87
CA GLN A 205 9.98 -14.24 5.42
C GLN A 205 10.97 -14.13 4.26
N PRO A 206 11.69 -12.99 4.11
CA PRO A 206 12.51 -12.75 2.94
C PRO A 206 13.72 -13.68 2.89
N VAL A 207 14.27 -13.82 1.69
CA VAL A 207 15.58 -14.47 1.49
C VAL A 207 16.59 -13.89 2.48
N THR A 208 17.48 -14.71 3.02
CA THR A 208 18.62 -14.23 3.80
C THR A 208 19.93 -14.75 3.23
N LEU A 209 20.92 -13.85 3.19
CA LEU A 209 22.27 -14.15 2.73
C LEU A 209 23.25 -14.10 3.91
N LYS A 210 24.11 -15.11 4.03
CA LYS A 210 25.21 -15.12 4.99
C LYS A 210 26.52 -15.46 4.28
N SER A 211 27.58 -14.75 4.60
CA SER A 211 28.91 -15.09 4.08
C SER A 211 29.46 -16.34 4.77
N LYS A 212 30.08 -17.23 3.98
CA LYS A 212 30.88 -18.38 4.41
C LYS A 212 32.39 -18.08 4.35
N SER A 213 32.79 -16.88 3.90
CA SER A 213 34.18 -16.52 3.66
C SER A 213 34.44 -15.08 4.08
N PRO A 214 35.60 -14.77 4.66
CA PRO A 214 36.01 -13.39 4.93
C PRO A 214 36.19 -12.55 3.66
N LEU A 215 36.21 -13.18 2.47
CA LEU A 215 36.29 -12.49 1.18
C LEU A 215 34.98 -11.79 0.80
N LEU A 216 33.88 -12.07 1.48
CA LEU A 216 32.59 -11.40 1.22
C LEU A 216 32.09 -10.67 2.46
N THR A 217 31.80 -9.39 2.28
CA THR A 217 31.02 -8.61 3.23
C THR A 217 29.60 -8.41 2.68
N ILE A 218 28.59 -8.64 3.52
CA ILE A 218 27.16 -8.53 3.12
C ILE A 218 26.45 -7.58 4.06
N LYS A 219 25.70 -6.64 3.51
CA LYS A 219 24.80 -5.77 4.24
C LYS A 219 23.42 -5.84 3.60
N LYS A 220 22.39 -6.14 4.38
CA LYS A 220 21.00 -6.00 3.93
C LYS A 220 20.55 -4.56 4.17
N GLU A 221 19.94 -3.93 3.17
CA GLU A 221 19.24 -2.66 3.35
C GLU A 221 18.00 -2.88 4.20
N VAL A 222 17.80 -2.03 5.19
CA VAL A 222 16.63 -2.08 6.10
C VAL A 222 16.07 -0.68 6.27
N THR A 223 14.78 -0.55 6.04
CA THR A 223 14.06 0.70 6.26
C THR A 223 13.59 0.80 7.71
N PRO A 224 13.85 1.89 8.44
CA PRO A 224 13.36 2.02 9.80
C PRO A 224 11.82 2.09 9.84
N PRO A 225 11.17 1.46 10.86
CA PRO A 225 9.72 1.49 10.99
C PRO A 225 9.22 2.92 11.24
N GLY A 226 8.06 3.27 10.65
CA GLY A 226 7.34 4.51 10.91
C GLY A 226 6.72 4.55 12.32
N ASP A 227 6.26 5.73 12.74
CA ASP A 227 5.69 5.95 14.10
C ASP A 227 4.39 5.19 14.35
N LEU A 228 3.59 4.96 13.32
CA LEU A 228 2.25 4.36 13.39
C LEU A 228 2.08 3.19 12.42
N THR A 229 3.08 2.93 11.60
CA THR A 229 3.17 1.76 10.73
C THR A 229 4.07 0.72 11.36
N GLY A 230 3.76 -0.56 11.17
CA GLY A 230 4.63 -1.65 11.57
C GLY A 230 5.92 -1.72 10.76
N LYS A 231 6.40 -2.93 10.48
CA LYS A 231 7.61 -3.12 9.65
C LYS A 231 7.36 -2.63 8.23
N PRO A 232 8.33 -1.91 7.63
CA PRO A 232 8.24 -1.49 6.24
C PRO A 232 8.07 -2.71 5.33
N TYR A 233 7.13 -2.60 4.39
CA TYR A 233 6.87 -3.68 3.44
C TYR A 233 8.01 -3.86 2.44
N ASP A 234 8.72 -2.78 2.13
CA ASP A 234 9.83 -2.78 1.18
C ASP A 234 10.95 -3.74 1.57
N ASP A 235 11.19 -3.93 2.87
CA ASP A 235 12.23 -4.82 3.39
C ASP A 235 12.05 -6.29 2.96
N TYR A 236 10.83 -6.71 2.63
CA TYR A 236 10.59 -8.07 2.16
C TYR A 236 10.06 -8.14 0.73
N LEU A 237 9.39 -7.08 0.23
CA LEU A 237 8.92 -7.02 -1.16
C LEU A 237 10.08 -6.89 -2.15
N SER A 238 11.09 -6.12 -1.77
CA SER A 238 12.27 -5.85 -2.60
C SER A 238 13.55 -5.97 -1.78
N PRO A 239 13.85 -7.17 -1.21
CA PRO A 239 15.01 -7.32 -0.33
C PRO A 239 16.30 -7.03 -1.10
N THR A 240 17.01 -5.97 -0.69
CA THR A 240 18.23 -5.47 -1.32
C THR A 240 19.44 -5.80 -0.47
N TYR A 241 20.49 -6.25 -1.10
CA TYR A 241 21.75 -6.62 -0.48
C TYR A 241 22.92 -5.93 -1.16
N ASP A 242 23.73 -5.23 -0.36
CA ASP A 242 25.05 -4.73 -0.74
C ASP A 242 26.08 -5.83 -0.43
N ILE A 243 26.82 -6.26 -1.44
CA ILE A 243 27.84 -7.30 -1.35
C ILE A 243 29.18 -6.73 -1.81
N VAL A 244 30.19 -6.82 -0.96
CA VAL A 244 31.57 -6.46 -1.30
C VAL A 244 32.40 -7.75 -1.40
N ILE A 245 33.05 -7.92 -2.54
CA ILE A 245 33.98 -9.03 -2.80
C ILE A 245 35.42 -8.49 -2.69
N HIS A 246 36.12 -8.93 -1.67
CA HIS A 246 37.55 -8.62 -1.47
C HIS A 246 38.42 -9.58 -2.28
N HIS A 247 39.53 -9.07 -2.82
CA HIS A 247 40.42 -9.83 -3.70
C HIS A 247 39.71 -10.42 -4.92
N ALA A 248 38.87 -9.59 -5.57
CA ALA A 248 38.24 -9.94 -6.83
C ALA A 248 39.27 -10.01 -7.97
N TYR A 249 38.89 -10.63 -9.09
CA TYR A 249 39.77 -10.72 -10.27
C TYR A 249 40.08 -9.34 -10.91
N GLU A 250 39.15 -8.41 -10.76
CA GLU A 250 39.26 -6.99 -11.17
C GLU A 250 38.30 -6.13 -10.33
N ASP A 251 38.44 -4.81 -10.46
CA ASP A 251 37.49 -3.88 -9.86
C ASP A 251 36.22 -3.81 -10.72
N PHE A 252 35.06 -3.98 -10.09
CA PHE A 252 33.75 -3.88 -10.77
C PHE A 252 32.66 -3.42 -9.82
N SER A 253 31.56 -2.91 -10.40
CA SER A 253 30.34 -2.55 -9.66
C SER A 253 29.14 -2.87 -10.54
N TYR A 254 28.26 -3.76 -10.06
CA TYR A 254 27.06 -4.20 -10.76
C TYR A 254 25.84 -4.17 -9.86
N SER A 255 24.71 -3.70 -10.40
CA SER A 255 23.39 -3.80 -9.77
C SER A 255 22.49 -4.66 -10.64
N TYR A 256 21.93 -5.72 -10.09
CA TYR A 256 21.09 -6.66 -10.81
C TYR A 256 20.10 -7.39 -9.91
N THR A 257 19.11 -8.03 -10.49
CA THR A 257 18.19 -8.92 -9.79
C THR A 257 18.59 -10.38 -9.98
N ALA A 258 18.35 -11.17 -8.94
CA ALA A 258 18.53 -12.61 -8.97
C ALA A 258 17.27 -13.32 -8.45
N PHE A 259 16.99 -14.50 -9.00
CA PHE A 259 16.08 -15.45 -8.39
C PHE A 259 16.81 -16.24 -7.29
N VAL A 260 16.05 -16.56 -6.25
CA VAL A 260 16.45 -17.56 -5.26
C VAL A 260 15.39 -18.64 -5.27
N ASP A 261 15.75 -19.84 -5.66
CA ASP A 261 14.85 -20.99 -5.72
C ASP A 261 14.55 -21.58 -4.32
N PRO A 262 13.61 -22.52 -4.17
CA PRO A 262 13.28 -23.13 -2.88
C PRO A 262 14.44 -23.89 -2.22
N ALA A 263 15.45 -24.28 -2.98
CA ALA A 263 16.66 -24.94 -2.47
C ALA A 263 17.74 -23.92 -2.00
N GLY A 264 17.51 -22.63 -2.20
CA GLY A 264 18.47 -21.57 -1.91
C GLY A 264 19.51 -21.36 -3.02
N THR A 265 19.24 -21.83 -4.25
CA THR A 265 20.11 -21.57 -5.40
C THR A 265 19.90 -20.16 -5.90
N LEU A 266 20.98 -19.40 -6.02
CA LEU A 266 21.00 -18.07 -6.58
C LEU A 266 21.17 -18.14 -8.10
N ILE A 267 20.28 -17.46 -8.86
CA ILE A 267 20.26 -17.49 -10.32
C ILE A 267 20.16 -16.04 -10.82
N PHE A 268 21.13 -15.60 -11.62
CA PHE A 268 21.10 -14.29 -12.26
C PHE A 268 19.82 -14.12 -13.09
N ARG A 269 19.17 -12.92 -12.99
CA ARG A 269 17.96 -12.61 -13.75
C ARG A 269 18.17 -11.51 -14.77
N LYS A 270 18.43 -10.29 -14.34
CA LYS A 270 18.62 -9.14 -15.24
C LYS A 270 19.38 -8.00 -14.55
N SER A 271 20.14 -7.24 -15.36
CA SER A 271 20.74 -5.99 -14.92
C SER A 271 19.69 -4.96 -14.52
N LEU A 272 20.00 -4.13 -13.53
CA LEU A 272 19.25 -2.94 -13.13
C LEU A 272 19.90 -1.66 -13.69
N THR A 273 21.13 -1.73 -14.16
CA THR A 273 21.86 -0.60 -14.74
C THR A 273 21.63 -0.59 -16.25
N TYR A 274 21.50 0.61 -16.81
CA TYR A 274 21.52 0.76 -18.26
C TYR A 274 22.87 0.31 -18.83
N ILE A 275 22.84 -0.53 -19.85
CA ILE A 275 24.01 -1.05 -20.55
C ILE A 275 23.84 -0.72 -22.02
N SER A 276 24.84 -0.10 -22.65
CA SER A 276 24.82 0.13 -24.10
C SER A 276 24.67 -1.20 -24.86
N PRO A 277 23.90 -1.24 -25.95
CA PRO A 277 23.52 -2.48 -26.62
C PRO A 277 24.69 -3.40 -26.99
N GLU A 278 25.85 -2.83 -27.33
CA GLU A 278 27.09 -3.55 -27.67
C GLU A 278 27.70 -4.31 -26.49
N PHE A 279 27.46 -3.85 -25.25
CA PHE A 279 28.02 -4.47 -24.02
C PHE A 279 27.02 -5.33 -23.25
N VAL A 280 25.74 -5.37 -23.64
CA VAL A 280 24.69 -6.11 -22.91
C VAL A 280 25.09 -7.58 -22.69
N LYS A 281 25.58 -8.24 -23.76
CA LYS A 281 25.94 -9.67 -23.68
C LYS A 281 27.10 -9.90 -22.73
N SER A 282 28.20 -9.21 -22.90
CA SER A 282 29.41 -9.38 -22.07
C SER A 282 29.17 -9.01 -20.62
N THR A 283 28.44 -7.91 -20.34
CA THR A 283 28.13 -7.49 -18.99
C THR A 283 27.19 -8.46 -18.28
N ASN A 284 26.17 -8.99 -18.99
CA ASN A 284 25.29 -10.03 -18.40
C ASN A 284 26.07 -11.33 -18.13
N GLU A 285 27.00 -11.72 -19.00
CA GLU A 285 27.88 -12.88 -18.78
C GLU A 285 28.78 -12.67 -17.56
N ALA A 286 29.33 -11.45 -17.37
CA ALA A 286 30.12 -11.10 -16.19
C ALA A 286 29.28 -11.20 -14.89
N MET A 287 28.08 -10.59 -14.86
CA MET A 287 27.18 -10.68 -13.70
C MET A 287 26.76 -12.11 -13.40
N LYS A 288 26.49 -12.91 -14.44
CA LYS A 288 26.19 -14.33 -14.30
C LYS A 288 27.40 -15.09 -13.76
N GLY A 289 28.61 -14.84 -14.28
CA GLY A 289 29.86 -15.43 -13.79
C GLY A 289 30.12 -15.12 -12.32
N ILE A 290 29.89 -13.87 -11.89
CA ILE A 290 29.99 -13.49 -10.48
C ILE A 290 28.97 -14.26 -9.63
N THR A 291 27.74 -14.37 -10.09
CA THR A 291 26.67 -15.10 -9.38
C THR A 291 26.98 -16.59 -9.25
N ASP A 292 27.34 -17.25 -10.35
CA ASP A 292 27.63 -18.69 -10.41
C ASP A 292 29.00 -19.06 -9.78
N GLY A 293 29.94 -18.13 -9.78
CA GLY A 293 31.27 -18.29 -9.19
C GLY A 293 31.32 -17.82 -7.74
N TYR A 294 31.62 -16.53 -7.51
CA TYR A 294 31.85 -15.98 -6.18
C TYR A 294 30.67 -16.17 -5.24
N LEU A 295 29.47 -15.78 -5.66
CA LEU A 295 28.31 -15.78 -4.77
C LEU A 295 27.87 -17.21 -4.43
N LYS A 296 27.81 -18.11 -5.40
CA LYS A 296 27.43 -19.50 -5.18
C LYS A 296 28.45 -20.22 -4.25
N LEU A 297 29.72 -19.92 -4.39
CA LEU A 297 30.79 -20.56 -3.59
C LEU A 297 30.77 -20.03 -2.15
N TYR A 298 30.67 -18.72 -1.98
CA TYR A 298 30.94 -18.06 -0.70
C TYR A 298 29.67 -17.63 0.06
N LEU A 299 28.44 -17.79 -0.51
CA LEU A 299 27.21 -17.52 0.20
C LEU A 299 26.52 -18.76 0.75
N SER A 300 25.95 -18.61 1.94
CA SER A 300 24.85 -19.44 2.41
C SER A 300 23.53 -18.69 2.18
N VAL A 301 22.65 -19.26 1.40
CA VAL A 301 21.39 -18.64 1.01
C VAL A 301 20.24 -19.41 1.65
N THR A 302 19.43 -18.70 2.44
CA THR A 302 18.16 -19.24 2.94
C THR A 302 17.05 -18.74 2.04
N PRO A 303 16.21 -19.62 1.44
CA PRO A 303 15.16 -19.22 0.52
C PRO A 303 14.07 -18.38 1.21
N GLY A 304 13.41 -17.53 0.44
CA GLY A 304 12.22 -16.84 0.89
C GLY A 304 11.06 -17.79 1.14
N LYS A 305 10.24 -17.47 2.15
CA LYS A 305 9.06 -18.27 2.51
C LYS A 305 7.83 -17.40 2.70
N THR A 306 6.68 -17.97 2.43
CA THR A 306 5.39 -17.43 2.82
C THR A 306 4.58 -18.55 3.46
N LEU A 307 4.02 -18.33 4.66
CA LEU A 307 3.35 -19.35 5.47
C LEU A 307 4.23 -20.59 5.71
N GLU A 308 5.53 -20.39 5.98
CA GLU A 308 6.56 -21.42 6.15
C GLU A 308 6.84 -22.26 4.88
N ILE A 309 6.23 -21.96 3.75
CA ILE A 309 6.42 -22.67 2.48
C ILE A 309 7.51 -21.95 1.67
N PRO A 310 8.66 -22.59 1.39
CA PRO A 310 9.72 -22.02 0.58
C PRO A 310 9.27 -21.90 -0.89
N HIS A 311 9.63 -20.81 -1.54
CA HIS A 311 9.29 -20.57 -2.94
C HIS A 311 10.31 -19.69 -3.65
N THR A 312 10.27 -19.73 -4.97
CA THR A 312 11.12 -18.86 -5.79
C THR A 312 10.79 -17.39 -5.52
N SER A 313 11.81 -16.63 -5.11
CA SER A 313 11.71 -15.21 -4.76
C SER A 313 12.72 -14.40 -5.57
N ILE A 314 12.50 -13.08 -5.68
CA ILE A 314 13.42 -12.15 -6.33
C ILE A 314 14.13 -11.35 -5.25
N ILE A 315 15.44 -11.16 -5.42
CA ILE A 315 16.26 -10.25 -4.60
C ILE A 315 16.99 -9.26 -5.49
N PHE A 316 17.37 -8.14 -4.89
CA PHE A 316 18.15 -7.07 -5.51
C PHE A 316 19.58 -7.13 -4.96
N LEU A 317 20.56 -7.08 -5.83
CA LEU A 317 21.97 -7.21 -5.51
C LEU A 317 22.75 -6.01 -6.05
N ASN A 318 23.48 -5.34 -5.16
CA ASN A 318 24.54 -4.40 -5.48
C ASN A 318 25.86 -5.09 -5.16
N VAL A 319 26.61 -5.49 -6.17
CA VAL A 319 27.84 -6.26 -6.00
C VAL A 319 29.03 -5.45 -6.46
N VAL A 320 29.94 -5.21 -5.55
CA VAL A 320 31.20 -4.49 -5.81
C VAL A 320 32.37 -5.43 -5.57
N GLY A 321 33.28 -5.51 -6.51
CA GLY A 321 34.53 -6.23 -6.37
C GLY A 321 35.71 -5.29 -6.28
N TYR A 322 36.65 -5.58 -5.36
CA TYR A 322 37.91 -4.90 -5.26
C TYR A 322 39.06 -5.92 -5.46
N LYS A 323 39.98 -5.61 -6.40
CA LYS A 323 41.12 -6.46 -6.72
C LYS A 323 42.17 -6.50 -5.58
N LYS A 324 42.22 -5.44 -4.75
CA LYS A 324 43.14 -5.30 -3.62
C LYS A 324 42.48 -5.64 -2.29
#